data_a61dd64754b216fd3115143087568676
#
_entry.id   a61dd64754b216fd3115143087568676
#
_cell.length_a   1.000
_cell.length_b   1.000
_cell.length_c   1.000
_cell.angle_alpha   90.00
_cell.angle_beta   90.00
_cell.angle_gamma   90.00
#
_symmetry.space_group_name_H-M   'P 1'
#
loop_
_entity.id
_entity.type
_entity.pdbx_description
1 polymer ?
#
loop_
_entity_poly.entity_id
_entity_poly.type
_entity_poly.pdbx_seq_one_letter_code
_entity_poly.pdbx_strand_id
1 'polypeptide(L)'
;MPTERKKSLCMDAMRHAEYYGMQQTFDELYAQSKAGNVFPNLMEKILSSDNIMLAYRNVKTNTGSYTAGTDKQNMGDIGKLTPPEVIHKVRKIVTGSEHGYRPKPVRRKEIPKPNGKTRPLGIPCIWDRLIQQCIKQILEPICEAKFSNNSYGFRPNRSVEHAISRAYSLLQRAHLHYVLEFDIKGFFDNVDHGKLMRQLWSLVIQDKQLLFVIKRILKAPIRMPDGSTVYPEKGTPQGGIISPLLANVVLNELDHWIDSQWVEHPLANRYGTRRMIRTSEVFDKSKGYCKMRKTNLKEMFIVRYADDFRIFCRNREDAEKTMVAVTKWITERLHLEVSPEKTRIVNVRKRYSEFLGFKIKVYRKGEKYVVKSHICDKKLQLEEVKLLEQAKRIAKPAEGRTQTDEIGLFDEMVLGIQNYYRIATCISLDCRRVHRKIMTVLTNRLKTESGGQLIREGGVMTESEKERYGKSKMIRYVSGINRPIYPIAFVKYKPAIGISSAVCCYSPSGRKKIHENLELNMALFTALRKTLPDGHSMEYADCRLSLLSAQKCKCAISGEEFIKPDDVVCYMKVPKELGGYEQYKNLLLFHRRYLPLLVSKDEQLLKKNCKSLAVTKKQLTKINDLRAAAKLAAI
;
A
#
# COMPACT_ATOMS: atom_id res chain seq x y z
N MET A 1 11.28 5.01 26.51
CA MET A 1 11.66 5.53 25.23
C MET A 1 11.08 4.67 24.11
N PRO A 2 10.05 5.08 23.38
CA PRO A 2 9.48 4.30 22.31
C PRO A 2 9.40 5.15 21.04
N THR A 3 10.49 5.37 20.35
CA THR A 3 10.50 6.32 19.23
C THR A 3 11.00 5.77 17.91
N GLU A 4 11.34 4.51 17.81
CA GLU A 4 11.90 4.00 16.56
C GLU A 4 11.08 2.85 15.98
N ARG A 5 10.36 3.10 14.97
CA ARG A 5 9.76 2.25 13.92
C ARG A 5 8.32 2.57 13.60
N LYS A 6 8.10 3.77 13.10
CA LYS A 6 6.94 4.06 12.25
C LYS A 6 7.39 4.08 10.79
N LYS A 7 7.91 3.00 10.26
CA LYS A 7 8.00 2.84 8.81
C LYS A 7 6.67 2.29 8.33
N SER A 8 5.77 3.16 7.90
CA SER A 8 4.60 2.75 7.13
C SER A 8 5.01 2.55 5.69
N LEU A 9 4.46 1.53 5.03
CA LEU A 9 4.62 1.26 3.59
C LEU A 9 4.25 2.46 2.69
N CYS A 10 3.49 3.43 3.23
CA CYS A 10 3.10 4.67 2.54
C CYS A 10 4.22 5.71 2.40
N MET A 11 5.32 5.60 3.12
CA MET A 11 6.37 6.63 3.11
C MET A 11 7.07 6.74 1.75
N ASP A 12 7.25 5.63 1.05
CA ASP A 12 7.93 5.64 -0.26
C ASP A 12 7.06 6.32 -1.34
N ALA A 13 5.75 6.07 -1.35
CA ALA A 13 4.83 6.71 -2.29
C ALA A 13 4.72 8.23 -2.08
N MET A 14 4.82 8.71 -0.84
CA MET A 14 4.82 10.15 -0.54
C MET A 14 6.09 10.83 -1.03
N ARG A 15 7.24 10.18 -0.86
CA ARG A 15 8.52 10.67 -1.39
C ARG A 15 8.48 10.78 -2.90
N HIS A 16 7.84 9.84 -3.60
CA HIS A 16 7.72 9.91 -5.05
C HIS A 16 7.01 11.21 -5.49
N ALA A 17 5.94 11.63 -4.82
CA ALA A 17 5.28 12.89 -5.13
C ALA A 17 6.21 14.10 -4.97
N GLU A 18 7.06 14.11 -3.94
CA GLU A 18 8.06 15.15 -3.74
C GLU A 18 9.12 15.13 -4.85
N TYR A 19 9.69 13.97 -5.17
CA TYR A 19 10.75 13.83 -6.18
C TYR A 19 10.29 14.28 -7.58
N TYR A 20 9.02 14.02 -7.90
CA TYR A 20 8.42 14.43 -9.18
C TYR A 20 7.80 15.82 -9.15
N GLY A 21 7.95 16.59 -8.03
CA GLY A 21 7.46 17.95 -7.89
C GLY A 21 5.95 18.09 -7.84
N MET A 22 5.23 17.01 -7.58
CA MET A 22 3.76 17.01 -7.54
C MET A 22 3.19 17.29 -6.15
N GLN A 23 4.02 17.28 -5.11
CA GLN A 23 3.53 17.39 -3.73
C GLN A 23 2.81 18.71 -3.47
N GLN A 24 3.33 19.83 -3.96
CA GLN A 24 2.69 21.14 -3.79
C GLN A 24 1.31 21.15 -4.47
N THR A 25 1.21 20.63 -5.70
CA THR A 25 -0.07 20.50 -6.41
C THR A 25 -1.07 19.68 -5.60
N PHE A 26 -0.64 18.58 -5.00
CA PHE A 26 -1.53 17.74 -4.18
C PHE A 26 -1.98 18.44 -2.90
N ASP A 27 -1.10 19.21 -2.26
CA ASP A 27 -1.41 20.01 -1.07
C ASP A 27 -2.46 21.09 -1.39
N GLU A 28 -2.28 21.79 -2.51
CA GLU A 28 -3.22 22.81 -2.99
C GLU A 28 -4.60 22.20 -3.30
N LEU A 29 -4.65 21.07 -4.02
CA LEU A 29 -5.90 20.38 -4.32
C LEU A 29 -6.63 19.93 -3.04
N TYR A 30 -5.89 19.41 -2.07
CA TYR A 30 -6.45 19.01 -0.78
C TYR A 30 -7.01 20.22 -0.02
N ALA A 31 -6.24 21.31 0.09
CA ALA A 31 -6.65 22.52 0.80
C ALA A 31 -7.88 23.17 0.15
N GLN A 32 -7.89 23.30 -1.17
CA GLN A 32 -9.02 23.85 -1.92
C GLN A 32 -10.27 22.99 -1.78
N SER A 33 -10.13 21.66 -1.87
CA SER A 33 -11.25 20.74 -1.64
C SER A 33 -11.79 20.86 -0.24
N LYS A 34 -10.92 20.93 0.77
CA LYS A 34 -11.33 21.11 2.16
C LYS A 34 -12.08 22.41 2.40
N ALA A 35 -11.71 23.48 1.68
CA ALA A 35 -12.41 24.76 1.69
C ALA A 35 -13.75 24.73 0.93
N GLY A 36 -14.06 23.66 0.19
CA GLY A 36 -15.30 23.53 -0.56
C GLY A 36 -15.24 24.05 -2.00
N ASN A 37 -14.06 24.40 -2.50
CA ASN A 37 -13.89 24.89 -3.87
C ASN A 37 -14.20 23.78 -4.87
N VAL A 38 -14.76 24.18 -6.01
CA VAL A 38 -15.14 23.31 -7.12
C VAL A 38 -13.99 23.23 -8.12
N PHE A 39 -13.81 22.06 -8.74
CA PHE A 39 -12.75 21.79 -9.73
C PHE A 39 -13.34 21.55 -11.12
N PRO A 40 -13.45 22.60 -11.97
CA PRO A 40 -13.98 22.48 -13.33
C PRO A 40 -12.93 22.04 -14.36
N ASN A 41 -11.63 22.23 -14.08
CA ASN A 41 -10.53 22.00 -15.02
C ASN A 41 -9.40 21.20 -14.35
N LEU A 42 -9.48 19.88 -14.35
CA LEU A 42 -8.47 18.98 -13.79
C LEU A 42 -7.62 18.30 -14.88
N MET A 43 -8.11 18.25 -16.12
CA MET A 43 -7.45 17.52 -17.21
C MET A 43 -6.04 18.04 -17.51
N GLU A 44 -5.81 19.35 -17.40
CA GLU A 44 -4.48 19.93 -17.58
C GLU A 44 -3.47 19.38 -16.56
N LYS A 45 -3.86 19.33 -15.28
CA LYS A 45 -3.02 18.76 -14.21
C LYS A 45 -2.82 17.27 -14.38
N ILE A 46 -3.86 16.52 -14.81
CA ILE A 46 -3.80 15.07 -15.07
C ILE A 46 -2.80 14.77 -16.18
N LEU A 47 -2.78 15.57 -17.26
CA LEU A 47 -1.92 15.37 -18.42
C LEU A 47 -0.60 16.15 -18.35
N SER A 48 -0.27 16.74 -17.19
CA SER A 48 1.02 17.39 -16.99
C SER A 48 2.17 16.37 -17.05
N SER A 49 3.31 16.79 -17.56
CA SER A 49 4.50 15.92 -17.71
C SER A 49 4.91 15.31 -16.37
N ASP A 50 4.97 16.10 -15.30
CA ASP A 50 5.36 15.65 -13.97
C ASP A 50 4.40 14.60 -13.41
N ASN A 51 3.09 14.77 -13.63
CA ASN A 51 2.08 13.79 -13.19
C ASN A 51 2.19 12.47 -13.97
N ILE A 52 2.45 12.52 -15.28
CA ILE A 52 2.64 11.32 -16.12
C ILE A 52 3.91 10.57 -15.69
N MET A 53 5.01 11.29 -15.43
CA MET A 53 6.26 10.71 -14.95
C MET A 53 6.08 10.03 -13.56
N LEU A 54 5.39 10.69 -12.64
CA LEU A 54 5.05 10.12 -11.35
C LEU A 54 4.13 8.90 -11.48
N ALA A 55 3.18 8.93 -12.41
CA ALA A 55 2.29 7.79 -12.68
C ALA A 55 3.08 6.57 -13.18
N TYR A 56 4.06 6.77 -14.07
CA TYR A 56 4.98 5.72 -14.49
C TYR A 56 5.65 5.07 -13.28
N ARG A 57 6.25 5.85 -12.39
CA ARG A 57 6.91 5.36 -11.17
C ARG A 57 5.98 4.54 -10.30
N ASN A 58 4.76 5.04 -10.07
CA ASN A 58 3.79 4.37 -9.20
C ASN A 58 3.26 3.07 -9.81
N VAL A 59 3.02 3.02 -11.13
CA VAL A 59 2.58 1.79 -11.81
C VAL A 59 3.69 0.76 -11.85
N LYS A 60 4.94 1.17 -12.11
CA LYS A 60 6.12 0.30 -12.19
C LYS A 60 6.35 -0.49 -10.88
N THR A 61 6.11 0.14 -9.74
CA THR A 61 6.30 -0.49 -8.42
C THR A 61 5.21 -1.50 -8.04
N ASN A 62 4.10 -1.56 -8.79
CA ASN A 62 3.02 -2.51 -8.52
C ASN A 62 3.41 -3.93 -8.96
N THR A 63 3.11 -4.93 -8.14
CA THR A 63 3.41 -6.35 -8.39
C THR A 63 2.86 -6.84 -9.74
N GLY A 64 1.73 -6.29 -10.22
CA GLY A 64 1.13 -6.63 -11.52
C GLY A 64 1.63 -5.84 -12.73
N SER A 65 2.65 -4.99 -12.59
CA SER A 65 3.13 -4.07 -13.64
C SER A 65 3.57 -4.80 -14.92
N TYR A 66 4.14 -5.99 -14.80
CA TYR A 66 4.57 -6.83 -15.93
C TYR A 66 3.47 -7.78 -16.44
N THR A 67 2.28 -7.78 -15.83
CA THR A 67 1.15 -8.57 -16.33
C THR A 67 0.49 -7.84 -17.49
N ALA A 68 0.57 -8.40 -18.70
CA ALA A 68 0.01 -7.78 -19.89
C ALA A 68 -1.53 -7.79 -19.93
N GLY A 69 -2.12 -6.76 -20.55
CA GLY A 69 -3.54 -6.71 -20.91
C GLY A 69 -3.88 -7.54 -22.17
N THR A 70 -4.91 -7.12 -22.91
CA THR A 70 -5.29 -7.72 -24.18
C THR A 70 -4.33 -7.39 -25.33
N ASP A 71 -3.59 -6.29 -25.20
CA ASP A 71 -2.61 -5.82 -26.19
C ASP A 71 -1.22 -6.42 -26.00
N LYS A 72 -1.04 -7.35 -25.06
CA LYS A 72 0.21 -8.02 -24.74
C LYS A 72 1.35 -7.09 -24.29
N GLN A 73 1.10 -5.79 -24.11
CA GLN A 73 2.08 -4.83 -23.60
C GLN A 73 2.11 -4.80 -22.06
N ASN A 74 3.29 -4.50 -21.51
CA ASN A 74 3.53 -4.37 -20.08
C ASN A 74 4.40 -3.13 -19.75
N MET A 75 4.77 -2.95 -18.48
CA MET A 75 5.51 -1.78 -18.04
C MET A 75 6.94 -1.70 -18.62
N GLY A 76 7.56 -2.84 -18.93
CA GLY A 76 8.86 -2.88 -19.59
C GLY A 76 8.85 -2.27 -21.00
N ASP A 77 7.73 -2.40 -21.72
CA ASP A 77 7.60 -1.81 -23.05
C ASP A 77 7.48 -0.28 -23.01
N ILE A 78 6.80 0.25 -21.98
CA ILE A 78 6.77 1.70 -21.74
C ILE A 78 8.15 2.21 -21.30
N GLY A 79 8.84 1.44 -20.47
CA GLY A 79 10.17 1.80 -19.95
C GLY A 79 11.24 1.98 -21.01
N LYS A 80 11.09 1.37 -22.19
CA LYS A 80 12.02 1.50 -23.34
C LYS A 80 11.87 2.81 -24.10
N LEU A 81 10.70 3.45 -24.03
CA LEU A 81 10.42 4.72 -24.69
C LEU A 81 11.10 5.87 -23.95
N THR A 82 11.34 6.96 -24.63
CA THR A 82 11.81 8.21 -24.01
C THR A 82 10.67 8.91 -23.26
N PRO A 83 10.96 9.73 -22.24
CA PRO A 83 9.93 10.49 -21.53
C PRO A 83 9.03 11.35 -22.43
N PRO A 84 9.55 12.10 -23.42
CA PRO A 84 8.70 12.85 -24.36
C PRO A 84 7.73 11.96 -25.14
N GLU A 85 8.18 10.78 -25.59
CA GLU A 85 7.32 9.82 -26.31
C GLU A 85 6.21 9.29 -25.42
N VAL A 86 6.51 8.95 -24.16
CA VAL A 86 5.50 8.49 -23.18
C VAL A 86 4.48 9.59 -22.93
N ILE A 87 4.92 10.81 -22.68
CA ILE A 87 4.05 11.97 -22.43
C ILE A 87 3.16 12.24 -23.64
N HIS A 88 3.76 12.31 -24.82
CA HIS A 88 3.03 12.53 -26.07
C HIS A 88 1.96 11.45 -26.30
N LYS A 89 2.33 10.17 -26.10
CA LYS A 89 1.42 9.04 -26.31
C LYS A 89 0.26 9.04 -25.31
N VAL A 90 0.50 9.34 -24.03
CA VAL A 90 -0.58 9.47 -23.03
C VAL A 90 -1.54 10.59 -23.44
N ARG A 91 -1.02 11.75 -23.80
CA ARG A 91 -1.84 12.89 -24.27
C ARG A 91 -2.64 12.50 -25.50
N LYS A 92 -2.00 11.92 -26.53
CA LYS A 92 -2.64 11.48 -27.76
C LYS A 92 -3.77 10.46 -27.52
N ILE A 93 -3.59 9.49 -26.60
CA ILE A 93 -4.63 8.51 -26.26
C ILE A 93 -5.85 9.19 -25.63
N VAL A 94 -5.63 10.21 -24.78
CA VAL A 94 -6.72 10.87 -24.05
C VAL A 94 -7.41 11.95 -24.89
N THR A 95 -6.68 12.72 -25.68
CA THR A 95 -7.20 13.91 -26.38
C THR A 95 -7.19 13.82 -27.92
N GLY A 96 -6.45 12.88 -28.50
CA GLY A 96 -6.15 12.84 -29.92
C GLY A 96 -7.22 12.18 -30.81
N SER A 97 -8.38 11.83 -30.30
CA SER A 97 -9.48 11.22 -31.05
C SER A 97 -10.69 12.15 -31.10
N GLU A 98 -11.31 12.34 -32.28
CA GLU A 98 -12.57 13.09 -32.44
C GLU A 98 -13.69 12.60 -31.51
N HIS A 99 -13.65 11.32 -31.14
CA HIS A 99 -14.62 10.70 -30.22
C HIS A 99 -14.14 10.62 -28.78
N GLY A 100 -13.03 11.28 -28.46
CA GLY A 100 -12.41 11.27 -27.12
C GLY A 100 -11.80 9.93 -26.73
N TYR A 101 -11.44 9.78 -25.45
CA TYR A 101 -10.77 8.60 -24.90
C TYR A 101 -11.58 7.31 -25.08
N ARG A 102 -10.94 6.27 -25.63
CA ARG A 102 -11.48 4.91 -25.80
C ARG A 102 -10.53 3.89 -25.18
N PRO A 103 -10.85 3.35 -23.99
CA PRO A 103 -10.03 2.31 -23.37
C PRO A 103 -10.04 1.03 -24.19
N LYS A 104 -8.92 0.32 -24.20
CA LYS A 104 -8.83 -1.02 -24.79
C LYS A 104 -9.60 -2.04 -23.94
N PRO A 105 -10.01 -3.19 -24.54
CA PRO A 105 -10.69 -4.23 -23.77
C PRO A 105 -9.88 -4.70 -22.56
N VAL A 106 -10.55 -4.85 -21.42
CA VAL A 106 -9.99 -5.37 -20.17
C VAL A 106 -9.94 -6.89 -20.26
N ARG A 107 -8.80 -7.51 -19.98
CA ARG A 107 -8.66 -8.97 -19.98
C ARG A 107 -9.22 -9.56 -18.68
N ARG A 108 -10.22 -10.44 -18.78
CA ARG A 108 -10.78 -11.18 -17.64
C ARG A 108 -9.86 -12.34 -17.25
N LYS A 109 -9.63 -12.49 -15.93
CA LYS A 109 -8.96 -13.64 -15.32
C LYS A 109 -9.73 -14.07 -14.08
N GLU A 110 -10.07 -15.34 -13.99
CA GLU A 110 -10.72 -15.92 -12.82
C GLU A 110 -9.67 -16.37 -11.80
N ILE A 111 -9.78 -15.88 -10.54
CA ILE A 111 -8.90 -16.28 -9.44
C ILE A 111 -9.69 -17.16 -8.48
N PRO A 112 -9.26 -18.41 -8.21
CA PRO A 112 -9.97 -19.29 -7.29
C PRO A 112 -9.93 -18.73 -5.86
N LYS A 113 -11.09 -18.82 -5.18
CA LYS A 113 -11.21 -18.50 -3.75
C LYS A 113 -11.12 -19.78 -2.92
N PRO A 114 -10.71 -19.71 -1.63
CA PRO A 114 -10.62 -20.90 -0.77
C PRO A 114 -11.95 -21.63 -0.56
N ASN A 115 -13.09 -21.01 -0.90
CA ASN A 115 -14.43 -21.59 -0.79
C ASN A 115 -14.95 -22.21 -2.10
N GLY A 116 -14.09 -22.49 -3.07
CA GLY A 116 -14.43 -23.05 -4.37
C GLY A 116 -15.06 -22.09 -5.39
N LYS A 117 -15.41 -20.85 -4.97
CA LYS A 117 -15.87 -19.80 -5.88
C LYS A 117 -14.69 -19.10 -6.55
N THR A 118 -14.92 -18.45 -7.67
CA THR A 118 -13.91 -17.63 -8.34
C THR A 118 -14.08 -16.14 -7.99
N ARG A 119 -13.01 -15.39 -8.17
CA ARG A 119 -13.02 -13.92 -8.13
C ARG A 119 -12.66 -13.42 -9.53
N PRO A 120 -13.57 -12.71 -10.19
CA PRO A 120 -13.30 -12.14 -11.50
C PRO A 120 -12.32 -10.96 -11.36
N LEU A 121 -11.13 -11.07 -11.92
CA LEU A 121 -10.15 -9.99 -12.01
C LEU A 121 -10.14 -9.43 -13.43
N GLY A 122 -10.27 -8.12 -13.56
CA GLY A 122 -10.07 -7.41 -14.83
C GLY A 122 -8.67 -6.82 -14.90
N ILE A 123 -7.94 -7.11 -15.97
CA ILE A 123 -6.58 -6.60 -16.21
C ILE A 123 -6.65 -5.61 -17.36
N PRO A 124 -6.68 -4.27 -17.11
CA PRO A 124 -6.64 -3.26 -18.16
C PRO A 124 -5.29 -3.26 -18.88
N CYS A 125 -5.25 -2.79 -20.12
CA CYS A 125 -4.01 -2.58 -20.85
C CYS A 125 -3.09 -1.60 -20.12
N ILE A 126 -1.78 -1.72 -20.32
CA ILE A 126 -0.81 -0.97 -19.51
C ILE A 126 -0.93 0.54 -19.68
N TRP A 127 -1.26 1.02 -20.89
CA TRP A 127 -1.50 2.44 -21.16
C TRP A 127 -2.75 2.96 -20.43
N ASP A 128 -3.82 2.16 -20.40
CA ASP A 128 -5.03 2.51 -19.64
C ASP A 128 -4.76 2.53 -18.14
N ARG A 129 -3.90 1.62 -17.63
CA ARG A 129 -3.45 1.65 -16.24
C ARG A 129 -2.65 2.91 -15.92
N LEU A 130 -1.78 3.34 -16.82
CA LEU A 130 -1.01 4.59 -16.67
C LEU A 130 -1.94 5.81 -16.61
N ILE A 131 -2.93 5.88 -17.51
CA ILE A 131 -3.94 6.95 -17.53
C ILE A 131 -4.77 6.94 -16.24
N GLN A 132 -5.24 5.76 -15.81
CA GLN A 132 -5.96 5.63 -14.53
C GLN A 132 -5.12 6.10 -13.34
N GLN A 133 -3.81 5.85 -13.36
CA GLN A 133 -2.91 6.33 -12.31
C GLN A 133 -2.76 7.85 -12.34
N CYS A 134 -2.64 8.46 -13.53
CA CYS A 134 -2.61 9.92 -13.68
C CYS A 134 -3.87 10.57 -13.10
N ILE A 135 -5.03 10.00 -13.37
CA ILE A 135 -6.31 10.47 -12.84
C ILE A 135 -6.37 10.28 -11.32
N LYS A 136 -6.02 9.08 -10.84
CA LYS A 136 -6.05 8.76 -9.42
C LYS A 136 -5.22 9.73 -8.59
N GLN A 137 -4.01 10.07 -9.01
CA GLN A 137 -3.10 10.96 -8.29
C GLN A 137 -3.68 12.36 -8.06
N ILE A 138 -4.42 12.88 -9.03
CA ILE A 138 -5.06 14.19 -8.93
C ILE A 138 -6.37 14.13 -8.13
N LEU A 139 -7.14 13.06 -8.27
CA LEU A 139 -8.40 12.90 -7.55
C LEU A 139 -8.23 12.51 -6.08
N GLU A 140 -7.18 11.76 -5.74
CA GLU A 140 -6.99 11.24 -4.39
C GLU A 140 -6.92 12.35 -3.32
N PRO A 141 -6.12 13.44 -3.46
CA PRO A 141 -6.13 14.54 -2.48
C PRO A 141 -7.47 15.25 -2.39
N ILE A 142 -8.19 15.43 -3.50
CA ILE A 142 -9.52 16.05 -3.53
C ILE A 142 -10.52 15.20 -2.73
N CYS A 143 -10.56 13.91 -3.00
CA CYS A 143 -11.44 12.97 -2.33
C CYS A 143 -11.07 12.78 -0.84
N GLU A 144 -9.76 12.70 -0.53
CA GLU A 144 -9.27 12.50 0.84
C GLU A 144 -9.71 13.62 1.78
N ALA A 145 -9.82 14.87 1.28
CA ALA A 145 -10.34 16.01 2.02
C ALA A 145 -11.82 15.86 2.43
N LYS A 146 -12.58 15.02 1.72
CA LYS A 146 -14.03 14.81 1.89
C LYS A 146 -14.38 13.48 2.54
N PHE A 147 -13.45 12.52 2.63
CA PHE A 147 -13.74 11.21 3.20
C PHE A 147 -13.90 11.23 4.71
N SER A 148 -14.89 10.48 5.22
CA SER A 148 -15.10 10.30 6.65
C SER A 148 -13.84 9.75 7.35
N ASN A 149 -13.60 10.21 8.59
CA ASN A 149 -12.51 9.70 9.41
C ASN A 149 -12.66 8.24 9.83
N ASN A 150 -13.86 7.67 9.69
CA ASN A 150 -14.18 6.29 10.04
C ASN A 150 -13.99 5.28 8.88
N SER A 151 -13.53 5.77 7.71
CA SER A 151 -13.13 4.97 6.55
C SER A 151 -11.61 4.78 6.51
N TYR A 152 -11.12 3.54 6.35
CA TYR A 152 -9.70 3.18 6.49
C TYR A 152 -9.11 2.49 5.27
N GLY A 153 -9.91 1.74 4.50
CA GLY A 153 -9.43 0.96 3.35
C GLY A 153 -9.04 1.81 2.15
N PHE A 154 -7.97 1.45 1.45
CA PHE A 154 -7.50 2.10 0.22
C PHE A 154 -7.22 3.60 0.33
N ARG A 155 -6.90 4.07 1.52
CA ARG A 155 -6.58 5.49 1.79
C ARG A 155 -5.13 5.67 2.23
N PRO A 156 -4.47 6.77 1.85
CA PRO A 156 -3.10 7.04 2.27
C PRO A 156 -3.00 7.14 3.80
N ASN A 157 -1.92 6.59 4.34
CA ASN A 157 -1.60 6.57 5.77
C ASN A 157 -2.63 5.89 6.69
N ARG A 158 -3.59 5.16 6.13
CA ARG A 158 -4.55 4.36 6.87
C ARG A 158 -4.29 2.88 6.66
N SER A 159 -4.57 2.08 7.70
CA SER A 159 -4.25 0.65 7.69
C SER A 159 -5.32 -0.16 8.43
N VAL A 160 -5.22 -1.49 8.29
CA VAL A 160 -6.01 -2.44 9.09
C VAL A 160 -5.82 -2.22 10.58
N GLU A 161 -4.57 -1.91 11.01
CA GLU A 161 -4.26 -1.63 12.43
C GLU A 161 -5.11 -0.46 12.97
N HIS A 162 -5.26 0.62 12.19
CA HIS A 162 -6.07 1.79 12.58
C HIS A 162 -7.57 1.44 12.71
N ALA A 163 -8.12 0.66 11.77
CA ALA A 163 -9.50 0.20 11.83
C ALA A 163 -9.76 -0.69 13.07
N ILE A 164 -8.88 -1.64 13.33
CA ILE A 164 -8.95 -2.53 14.50
C ILE A 164 -8.78 -1.74 15.81
N SER A 165 -7.86 -0.78 15.86
CA SER A 165 -7.69 0.11 17.02
C SER A 165 -8.98 0.90 17.32
N ARG A 166 -9.65 1.41 16.28
CA ARG A 166 -10.93 2.10 16.42
C ARG A 166 -12.02 1.15 16.95
N ALA A 167 -12.13 -0.04 16.39
CA ALA A 167 -13.07 -1.06 16.86
C ALA A 167 -12.83 -1.43 18.34
N TYR A 168 -11.57 -1.65 18.75
CA TYR A 168 -11.25 -1.91 20.15
C TYR A 168 -11.65 -0.75 21.06
N SER A 169 -11.42 0.49 20.65
CA SER A 169 -11.82 1.66 21.43
C SER A 169 -13.33 1.74 21.62
N LEU A 170 -14.12 1.47 20.57
CA LEU A 170 -15.59 1.46 20.64
C LEU A 170 -16.11 0.35 21.56
N LEU A 171 -15.54 -0.83 21.49
CA LEU A 171 -15.93 -1.97 22.31
C LEU A 171 -15.51 -1.80 23.79
N GLN A 172 -14.30 -1.33 24.04
CA GLN A 172 -13.69 -1.34 25.38
C GLN A 172 -14.02 -0.07 26.17
N ARG A 173 -13.94 1.11 25.53
CA ARG A 173 -14.13 2.40 26.19
C ARG A 173 -15.55 2.93 26.08
N ALA A 174 -16.18 2.79 24.89
CA ALA A 174 -17.54 3.24 24.69
C ALA A 174 -18.62 2.20 25.05
N HIS A 175 -18.22 0.96 25.33
CA HIS A 175 -19.09 -0.16 25.72
C HIS A 175 -20.18 -0.49 24.69
N LEU A 176 -19.88 -0.37 23.40
CA LEU A 176 -20.77 -0.66 22.29
C LEU A 176 -20.66 -2.14 21.91
N HIS A 177 -21.41 -3.01 22.57
CA HIS A 177 -21.19 -4.46 22.50
C HIS A 177 -22.08 -5.19 21.47
N TYR A 178 -22.93 -4.48 20.75
CA TYR A 178 -23.70 -5.02 19.63
C TYR A 178 -23.07 -4.55 18.32
N VAL A 179 -22.54 -5.50 17.57
CA VAL A 179 -21.83 -5.24 16.31
C VAL A 179 -22.69 -5.74 15.16
N LEU A 180 -23.01 -4.85 14.25
CA LEU A 180 -23.67 -5.18 13.00
C LEU A 180 -22.58 -5.47 11.96
N GLU A 181 -22.57 -6.70 11.47
CA GLU A 181 -21.71 -7.15 10.38
C GLU A 181 -22.49 -7.04 9.08
N PHE A 182 -22.04 -6.21 8.16
CA PHE A 182 -22.62 -6.06 6.83
C PHE A 182 -21.72 -6.63 5.76
N ASP A 183 -22.32 -7.28 4.75
CA ASP A 183 -21.64 -7.72 3.54
C ASP A 183 -22.47 -7.28 2.33
N ILE A 184 -21.89 -6.46 1.47
CA ILE A 184 -22.53 -6.01 0.23
C ILE A 184 -22.26 -7.04 -0.85
N LYS A 185 -23.34 -7.54 -1.49
CA LYS A 185 -23.26 -8.59 -2.50
C LYS A 185 -22.61 -8.07 -3.78
N GLY A 186 -21.40 -8.59 -4.09
CA GLY A 186 -20.70 -8.25 -5.32
C GLY A 186 -20.47 -6.75 -5.50
N PHE A 187 -20.05 -6.04 -4.45
CA PHE A 187 -19.98 -4.59 -4.42
C PHE A 187 -19.35 -3.97 -5.68
N PHE A 188 -18.13 -4.39 -6.04
CA PHE A 188 -17.41 -3.85 -7.20
C PHE A 188 -18.12 -4.10 -8.53
N ASP A 189 -18.87 -5.18 -8.65
CA ASP A 189 -19.58 -5.56 -9.88
C ASP A 189 -20.95 -4.89 -10.01
N ASN A 190 -21.48 -4.27 -8.92
CA ASN A 190 -22.82 -3.71 -8.86
C ASN A 190 -22.87 -2.19 -8.69
N VAL A 191 -21.77 -1.48 -8.71
CA VAL A 191 -21.73 -0.01 -8.60
C VAL A 191 -22.50 0.63 -9.77
N ASP A 192 -23.52 1.43 -9.48
CA ASP A 192 -24.27 2.21 -10.47
C ASP A 192 -23.41 3.35 -11.02
N HIS A 193 -23.16 3.34 -12.34
CA HIS A 193 -22.33 4.35 -13.01
C HIS A 193 -22.93 5.76 -12.92
N GLY A 194 -24.25 5.88 -13.08
CA GLY A 194 -24.94 7.17 -13.02
C GLY A 194 -24.87 7.77 -11.62
N LYS A 195 -25.10 6.94 -10.57
CA LYS A 195 -24.95 7.36 -9.18
C LYS A 195 -23.52 7.80 -8.87
N LEU A 196 -22.53 7.03 -9.27
CA LEU A 196 -21.11 7.38 -9.07
C LEU A 196 -20.76 8.71 -9.73
N MET A 197 -21.23 8.98 -10.96
CA MET A 197 -20.97 10.27 -11.63
C MET A 197 -21.58 11.43 -10.84
N ARG A 198 -22.82 11.29 -10.35
CA ARG A 198 -23.45 12.31 -9.49
C ARG A 198 -22.70 12.51 -8.17
N GLN A 199 -22.17 11.44 -7.58
CA GLN A 199 -21.36 11.51 -6.35
C GLN A 199 -20.04 12.23 -6.57
N LEU A 200 -19.32 11.97 -7.67
CA LEU A 200 -18.12 12.72 -8.04
C LEU A 200 -18.41 14.20 -8.22
N TRP A 201 -19.49 14.53 -8.91
CA TRP A 201 -19.95 15.91 -9.08
C TRP A 201 -20.22 16.60 -7.72
N SER A 202 -20.92 15.93 -6.83
CA SER A 202 -21.26 16.43 -5.50
C SER A 202 -20.03 16.56 -4.58
N LEU A 203 -18.97 15.76 -4.82
CA LEU A 203 -17.67 15.86 -4.15
C LEU A 203 -16.77 16.97 -4.73
N VAL A 204 -17.35 17.96 -5.42
CA VAL A 204 -16.69 19.13 -6.03
C VAL A 204 -15.88 18.84 -7.32
N ILE A 205 -15.92 17.64 -7.88
CA ILE A 205 -15.23 17.27 -9.14
C ILE A 205 -16.20 17.55 -10.30
N GLN A 206 -16.11 18.74 -10.88
CA GLN A 206 -17.06 19.21 -11.91
C GLN A 206 -16.42 19.40 -13.29
N ASP A 207 -15.28 18.77 -13.54
CA ASP A 207 -14.64 18.69 -14.86
C ASP A 207 -15.39 17.68 -15.75
N LYS A 208 -16.14 18.20 -16.73
CA LYS A 208 -16.95 17.38 -17.64
C LYS A 208 -16.10 16.43 -18.51
N GLN A 209 -14.91 16.88 -18.92
CA GLN A 209 -14.00 16.07 -19.73
C GLN A 209 -13.44 14.90 -18.90
N LEU A 210 -13.03 15.16 -17.66
CA LEU A 210 -12.59 14.13 -16.73
C LEU A 210 -13.69 13.11 -16.43
N LEU A 211 -14.91 13.58 -16.14
CA LEU A 211 -16.06 12.70 -15.89
C LEU A 211 -16.39 11.83 -17.11
N PHE A 212 -16.26 12.38 -18.32
CA PHE A 212 -16.38 11.61 -19.56
C PHE A 212 -15.32 10.49 -19.63
N VAL A 213 -14.05 10.79 -19.34
CA VAL A 213 -12.96 9.80 -19.34
C VAL A 213 -13.22 8.71 -18.29
N ILE A 214 -13.63 9.07 -17.07
CA ILE A 214 -13.98 8.11 -16.01
C ILE A 214 -15.15 7.22 -16.46
N LYS A 215 -16.19 7.78 -17.07
CA LYS A 215 -17.32 7.01 -17.60
C LYS A 215 -16.89 6.01 -18.67
N ARG A 216 -15.93 6.40 -19.54
CA ARG A 216 -15.35 5.48 -20.53
C ARG A 216 -14.56 4.35 -19.89
N ILE A 217 -13.77 4.63 -18.84
CA ILE A 217 -13.04 3.60 -18.06
C ILE A 217 -14.02 2.60 -17.45
N LEU A 218 -15.13 3.06 -16.88
CA LEU A 218 -16.15 2.18 -16.26
C LEU A 218 -16.86 1.30 -17.29
N LYS A 219 -17.07 1.83 -18.50
CA LYS A 219 -17.71 1.12 -19.63
C LYS A 219 -16.72 0.40 -20.55
N ALA A 220 -15.45 0.25 -20.14
CA ALA A 220 -14.46 -0.45 -20.93
C ALA A 220 -14.91 -1.89 -21.25
N PRO A 221 -14.84 -2.34 -22.52
CA PRO A 221 -15.20 -3.71 -22.89
C PRO A 221 -14.38 -4.73 -22.09
N ILE A 222 -14.99 -5.87 -21.76
CA ILE A 222 -14.32 -6.95 -21.02
C ILE A 222 -14.17 -8.15 -21.95
N ARG A 223 -12.93 -8.55 -22.23
CA ARG A 223 -12.61 -9.77 -23.00
C ARG A 223 -12.61 -10.95 -22.07
N MET A 224 -13.53 -11.86 -22.27
CA MET A 224 -13.69 -13.07 -21.48
C MET A 224 -12.69 -14.15 -21.89
N PRO A 225 -12.43 -15.17 -21.03
CA PRO A 225 -11.51 -16.27 -21.35
C PRO A 225 -11.92 -17.09 -22.58
N ASP A 226 -13.20 -17.18 -22.88
CA ASP A 226 -13.78 -17.84 -24.06
C ASP A 226 -13.64 -17.03 -25.35
N GLY A 227 -13.08 -15.82 -25.27
CA GLY A 227 -12.91 -14.93 -26.41
C GLY A 227 -14.10 -13.99 -26.66
N SER A 228 -15.22 -14.12 -25.95
CA SER A 228 -16.36 -13.19 -26.06
C SER A 228 -16.02 -11.82 -25.47
N THR A 229 -16.80 -10.79 -25.83
CA THR A 229 -16.64 -9.43 -25.30
C THR A 229 -17.95 -8.98 -24.66
N VAL A 230 -17.84 -8.57 -23.40
CA VAL A 230 -18.98 -8.08 -22.62
C VAL A 230 -18.82 -6.57 -22.39
N TYR A 231 -19.91 -5.82 -22.52
CA TYR A 231 -19.97 -4.39 -22.25
C TYR A 231 -20.66 -4.15 -20.90
N PRO A 232 -19.93 -3.67 -19.87
CA PRO A 232 -20.49 -3.50 -18.53
C PRO A 232 -21.44 -2.27 -18.49
N GLU A 233 -22.65 -2.48 -17.96
CA GLU A 233 -23.61 -1.40 -17.69
C GLU A 233 -23.45 -0.82 -16.28
N LYS A 234 -22.90 -1.62 -15.37
CA LYS A 234 -22.63 -1.30 -13.95
C LYS A 234 -21.31 -1.92 -13.50
N GLY A 235 -20.85 -1.52 -12.34
CA GLY A 235 -19.64 -2.03 -11.71
C GLY A 235 -18.39 -1.22 -12.03
N THR A 236 -17.36 -1.51 -11.25
CA THR A 236 -16.01 -0.99 -11.46
C THR A 236 -15.07 -2.17 -11.73
N PRO A 237 -14.15 -2.10 -12.70
CA PRO A 237 -13.27 -3.22 -13.03
C PRO A 237 -12.45 -3.64 -11.80
N GLN A 238 -12.65 -4.88 -11.29
CA GLN A 238 -11.81 -5.42 -10.21
C GLN A 238 -10.39 -5.62 -10.75
N GLY A 239 -9.45 -4.75 -10.36
CA GLY A 239 -8.07 -4.68 -10.85
C GLY A 239 -7.73 -3.39 -11.59
N GLY A 240 -8.70 -2.51 -11.83
CA GLY A 240 -8.43 -1.14 -12.26
C GLY A 240 -7.76 -0.32 -11.15
N ILE A 241 -6.78 0.50 -11.52
CA ILE A 241 -6.01 1.31 -10.54
C ILE A 241 -6.88 2.36 -9.83
N ILE A 242 -7.86 2.91 -10.52
CA ILE A 242 -8.77 3.93 -9.97
C ILE A 242 -9.93 3.30 -9.17
N SER A 243 -10.25 2.04 -9.38
CA SER A 243 -11.44 1.38 -8.81
C SER A 243 -11.53 1.45 -7.28
N PRO A 244 -10.42 1.30 -6.50
CA PRO A 244 -10.47 1.46 -5.05
C PRO A 244 -10.84 2.87 -4.57
N LEU A 245 -10.39 3.91 -5.28
CA LEU A 245 -10.76 5.30 -4.99
C LEU A 245 -12.25 5.53 -5.27
N LEU A 246 -12.74 5.09 -6.43
CA LEU A 246 -14.15 5.19 -6.80
C LEU A 246 -15.06 4.42 -5.85
N ALA A 247 -14.63 3.25 -5.39
CA ALA A 247 -15.32 2.47 -4.35
C ALA A 247 -15.50 3.26 -3.05
N ASN A 248 -14.46 3.98 -2.63
CA ASN A 248 -14.55 4.86 -1.47
C ASN A 248 -15.47 6.06 -1.71
N VAL A 249 -15.50 6.63 -2.92
CA VAL A 249 -16.45 7.70 -3.27
C VAL A 249 -17.90 7.20 -3.12
N VAL A 250 -18.21 6.01 -3.64
CA VAL A 250 -19.58 5.44 -3.54
C VAL A 250 -20.02 5.28 -2.09
N LEU A 251 -19.17 4.73 -1.24
CA LEU A 251 -19.52 4.45 0.16
C LEU A 251 -19.33 5.65 1.10
N ASN A 252 -18.70 6.73 0.66
CA ASN A 252 -18.54 7.95 1.46
C ASN A 252 -19.88 8.59 1.86
N GLU A 253 -20.87 8.50 1.00
CA GLU A 253 -22.22 9.00 1.29
C GLU A 253 -22.86 8.22 2.46
N LEU A 254 -22.64 6.89 2.51
CA LEU A 254 -23.05 6.05 3.64
C LEU A 254 -22.33 6.42 4.93
N ASP A 255 -21.00 6.62 4.85
CA ASP A 255 -20.21 7.01 6.02
C ASP A 255 -20.74 8.32 6.64
N HIS A 256 -20.94 9.35 5.81
CA HIS A 256 -21.46 10.65 6.28
C HIS A 256 -22.90 10.56 6.77
N TRP A 257 -23.73 9.76 6.13
CA TRP A 257 -25.10 9.56 6.61
C TRP A 257 -25.11 8.93 8.02
N ILE A 258 -24.30 7.89 8.26
CA ILE A 258 -24.22 7.27 9.59
C ILE A 258 -23.59 8.25 10.60
N ASP A 259 -22.54 8.97 10.22
CA ASP A 259 -21.91 9.95 11.10
C ASP A 259 -22.88 11.08 11.47
N SER A 260 -23.77 11.52 10.56
CA SER A 260 -24.79 12.53 10.82
C SER A 260 -25.86 12.09 11.84
N GLN A 261 -26.11 10.79 11.96
CA GLN A 261 -27.10 10.26 12.91
C GLN A 261 -26.61 10.35 14.37
N TRP A 262 -25.28 10.36 14.61
CA TRP A 262 -24.74 10.38 15.95
C TRP A 262 -23.46 11.23 16.11
N VAL A 263 -22.40 10.89 15.39
CA VAL A 263 -21.05 11.49 15.61
C VAL A 263 -21.03 12.97 15.28
N GLU A 264 -21.68 13.38 14.19
CA GLU A 264 -21.75 14.75 13.69
C GLU A 264 -23.13 15.38 13.88
N HIS A 265 -23.98 14.74 14.69
CA HIS A 265 -25.29 15.29 15.01
C HIS A 265 -25.16 16.66 15.70
N PRO A 266 -25.99 17.67 15.38
CA PRO A 266 -25.91 19.02 15.93
C PRO A 266 -25.86 19.07 17.46
N LEU A 267 -26.65 18.21 18.13
CA LEU A 267 -26.64 18.12 19.60
C LEU A 267 -25.30 17.65 20.17
N ALA A 268 -24.58 16.77 19.48
CA ALA A 268 -23.26 16.35 19.92
C ALA A 268 -22.27 17.53 19.95
N ASN A 269 -22.34 18.38 18.94
CA ASN A 269 -21.49 19.57 18.82
C ASN A 269 -21.90 20.69 19.80
N ARG A 270 -23.21 20.91 19.99
CA ARG A 270 -23.75 21.95 20.88
C ARG A 270 -23.25 21.82 22.32
N TYR A 271 -23.12 20.59 22.82
CA TYR A 271 -22.64 20.31 24.18
C TYR A 271 -21.18 19.85 24.23
N GLY A 272 -20.46 19.90 23.11
CA GLY A 272 -19.05 19.63 23.05
C GLY A 272 -18.20 20.69 23.74
N THR A 273 -17.07 20.30 24.27
CA THR A 273 -16.12 21.21 24.93
C THR A 273 -14.73 21.02 24.37
N ARG A 274 -13.97 22.10 24.22
CA ARG A 274 -12.56 22.02 23.87
C ARG A 274 -11.75 21.64 25.10
N ARG A 275 -10.88 20.66 24.96
CA ARG A 275 -9.98 20.21 26.03
C ARG A 275 -8.56 20.06 25.51
N MET A 276 -7.59 20.44 26.32
CA MET A 276 -6.19 20.10 26.08
C MET A 276 -5.94 18.66 26.56
N ILE A 277 -5.51 17.80 25.65
CA ILE A 277 -5.04 16.44 25.95
C ILE A 277 -3.57 16.37 25.55
N ARG A 278 -2.69 16.36 26.56
CA ARG A 278 -1.25 16.52 26.38
C ARG A 278 -0.96 17.87 25.66
N THR A 279 -0.41 17.82 24.45
CA THR A 279 -0.03 19.00 23.65
C THR A 279 -1.03 19.35 22.55
N SER A 280 -2.18 18.67 22.50
CA SER A 280 -3.17 18.85 21.42
C SER A 280 -4.53 19.27 21.96
N GLU A 281 -5.12 20.28 21.34
CA GLU A 281 -6.51 20.64 21.58
C GLU A 281 -7.43 19.63 20.91
N VAL A 282 -8.36 19.06 21.68
CA VAL A 282 -9.34 18.07 21.21
C VAL A 282 -10.74 18.56 21.54
N PHE A 283 -11.64 18.47 20.56
CA PHE A 283 -13.05 18.75 20.77
C PHE A 283 -13.74 17.49 21.35
N ASP A 284 -14.09 17.56 22.64
CA ASP A 284 -14.70 16.45 23.38
C ASP A 284 -16.23 16.51 23.30
N LYS A 285 -16.82 15.52 22.62
CA LYS A 285 -18.27 15.39 22.43
C LYS A 285 -18.96 14.52 23.53
N SER A 286 -18.23 14.10 24.57
CA SER A 286 -18.75 13.16 25.58
C SER A 286 -20.01 13.67 26.29
N LYS A 287 -20.06 14.96 26.62
CA LYS A 287 -21.27 15.58 27.22
C LYS A 287 -22.46 15.56 26.24
N GLY A 288 -22.21 15.85 24.96
CA GLY A 288 -23.22 15.77 23.90
C GLY A 288 -23.81 14.35 23.81
N TYR A 289 -22.95 13.33 23.73
CA TYR A 289 -23.38 11.93 23.69
C TYR A 289 -24.20 11.52 24.93
N CYS A 290 -23.83 12.01 26.12
CA CYS A 290 -24.64 11.78 27.33
C CYS A 290 -26.05 12.36 27.26
N LYS A 291 -26.19 13.55 26.66
CA LYS A 291 -27.51 14.20 26.45
C LYS A 291 -28.32 13.44 25.39
N MET A 292 -27.67 13.06 24.28
CA MET A 292 -28.32 12.34 23.18
C MET A 292 -28.85 10.97 23.60
N ARG A 293 -28.16 10.25 24.50
CA ARG A 293 -28.63 8.97 25.06
C ARG A 293 -29.95 9.07 25.84
N LYS A 294 -30.34 10.27 26.26
CA LYS A 294 -31.62 10.53 26.91
C LYS A 294 -32.74 10.85 25.93
N THR A 295 -32.47 10.83 24.63
CA THR A 295 -33.41 11.07 23.56
C THR A 295 -33.73 9.76 22.81
N ASN A 296 -34.59 9.84 21.82
CA ASN A 296 -34.95 8.70 20.93
C ASN A 296 -33.88 8.43 19.84
N LEU A 297 -32.77 9.20 19.81
CA LEU A 297 -31.66 8.98 18.85
C LEU A 297 -30.96 7.65 19.10
N LYS A 298 -30.50 7.01 18.04
CA LYS A 298 -29.84 5.70 18.10
C LYS A 298 -28.31 5.87 18.09
N GLU A 299 -27.66 5.36 19.14
CA GLU A 299 -26.19 5.44 19.23
C GLU A 299 -25.56 4.44 18.26
N MET A 300 -24.91 4.97 17.22
CA MET A 300 -24.23 4.16 16.20
C MET A 300 -22.90 4.78 15.78
N PHE A 301 -21.90 3.91 15.54
CA PHE A 301 -20.58 4.28 15.04
C PHE A 301 -20.15 3.31 13.96
N ILE A 302 -19.69 3.82 12.82
CA ILE A 302 -19.17 3.00 11.73
C ILE A 302 -17.65 2.86 11.83
N VAL A 303 -17.13 1.70 11.44
CA VAL A 303 -15.71 1.46 11.10
C VAL A 303 -15.70 0.72 9.78
N ARG A 304 -15.20 1.36 8.72
CA ARG A 304 -15.23 0.82 7.37
C ARG A 304 -13.81 0.61 6.80
N TYR A 305 -13.59 -0.54 6.20
CA TYR A 305 -12.38 -0.85 5.43
C TYR A 305 -12.79 -1.35 4.03
N ALA A 306 -12.78 -0.46 3.04
CA ALA A 306 -13.35 -0.69 1.70
C ALA A 306 -14.87 -1.02 1.79
N ASP A 307 -15.27 -2.19 1.30
CA ASP A 307 -16.64 -2.72 1.35
C ASP A 307 -16.94 -3.50 2.65
N ASP A 308 -15.92 -3.85 3.44
CA ASP A 308 -16.09 -4.52 4.74
C ASP A 308 -16.25 -3.50 5.86
N PHE A 309 -17.43 -3.40 6.44
CA PHE A 309 -17.69 -2.44 7.50
C PHE A 309 -18.48 -3.04 8.68
N ARG A 310 -18.32 -2.41 9.82
CA ARG A 310 -19.01 -2.76 11.07
C ARG A 310 -19.64 -1.52 11.66
N ILE A 311 -20.87 -1.68 12.17
CA ILE A 311 -21.56 -0.64 12.94
C ILE A 311 -21.69 -1.11 14.38
N PHE A 312 -21.34 -0.25 15.31
CA PHE A 312 -21.30 -0.53 16.74
C PHE A 312 -22.43 0.19 17.45
N CYS A 313 -23.28 -0.58 18.16
CA CYS A 313 -24.42 -0.10 18.92
C CYS A 313 -24.32 -0.52 20.39
N ARG A 314 -25.02 0.19 21.27
CA ARG A 314 -25.00 -0.06 22.72
C ARG A 314 -25.91 -1.21 23.13
N ASN A 315 -27.12 -1.22 22.63
CA ASN A 315 -28.14 -2.21 22.98
C ASN A 315 -28.68 -2.93 21.73
N ARG A 316 -29.47 -3.98 21.95
CA ARG A 316 -29.99 -4.83 20.87
C ARG A 316 -31.06 -4.12 20.03
N GLU A 317 -31.93 -3.39 20.67
CA GLU A 317 -33.02 -2.69 20.01
C GLU A 317 -32.53 -1.64 19.03
N ASP A 318 -31.54 -0.82 19.45
CA ASP A 318 -30.89 0.14 18.55
C ASP A 318 -30.17 -0.55 17.40
N ALA A 319 -29.54 -1.70 17.65
CA ALA A 319 -28.87 -2.49 16.62
C ALA A 319 -29.87 -3.02 15.58
N GLU A 320 -31.03 -3.54 16.00
CA GLU A 320 -32.07 -4.03 15.10
C GLU A 320 -32.66 -2.91 14.24
N LYS A 321 -33.00 -1.76 14.85
CA LYS A 321 -33.46 -0.57 14.12
C LYS A 321 -32.40 -0.03 13.14
N THR A 322 -31.17 0.02 13.55
CA THR A 322 -30.05 0.44 12.70
C THR A 322 -29.84 -0.52 11.53
N MET A 323 -29.96 -1.84 11.76
CA MET A 323 -29.85 -2.84 10.69
C MET A 323 -30.87 -2.60 9.58
N VAL A 324 -32.14 -2.40 9.95
CA VAL A 324 -33.20 -2.12 8.98
C VAL A 324 -32.95 -0.82 8.23
N ALA A 325 -32.61 0.26 8.94
CA ALA A 325 -32.39 1.57 8.36
C ALA A 325 -31.20 1.57 7.38
N VAL A 326 -30.07 0.96 7.75
CA VAL A 326 -28.87 0.87 6.91
C VAL A 326 -29.13 0.00 5.69
N THR A 327 -29.78 -1.15 5.85
CA THR A 327 -30.15 -2.03 4.73
C THR A 327 -31.02 -1.28 3.71
N LYS A 328 -32.08 -0.62 4.17
CA LYS A 328 -32.97 0.18 3.33
C LYS A 328 -32.19 1.29 2.62
N TRP A 329 -31.32 2.00 3.35
CA TRP A 329 -30.52 3.09 2.80
C TRP A 329 -29.57 2.61 1.70
N ILE A 330 -28.86 1.49 1.90
CA ILE A 330 -27.96 0.90 0.89
C ILE A 330 -28.75 0.52 -0.36
N THR A 331 -29.92 -0.11 -0.20
CA THR A 331 -30.75 -0.56 -1.33
C THR A 331 -31.34 0.62 -2.10
N GLU A 332 -31.93 1.59 -1.42
CA GLU A 332 -32.65 2.69 -2.06
C GLU A 332 -31.73 3.81 -2.57
N ARG A 333 -30.63 4.12 -1.85
CA ARG A 333 -29.76 5.25 -2.17
C ARG A 333 -28.55 4.85 -3.01
N LEU A 334 -27.97 3.68 -2.77
CA LEU A 334 -26.80 3.20 -3.51
C LEU A 334 -27.15 2.19 -4.60
N HIS A 335 -28.39 1.69 -4.64
CA HIS A 335 -28.84 0.62 -5.54
C HIS A 335 -27.97 -0.65 -5.41
N LEU A 336 -27.58 -0.98 -4.16
CA LEU A 336 -26.75 -2.12 -3.84
C LEU A 336 -27.52 -3.12 -2.97
N GLU A 337 -27.24 -4.41 -3.16
CA GLU A 337 -27.87 -5.47 -2.36
C GLU A 337 -26.98 -5.86 -1.17
N VAL A 338 -27.60 -6.00 -0.01
CA VAL A 338 -26.96 -6.56 1.20
C VAL A 338 -27.10 -8.08 1.17
N SER A 339 -26.05 -8.84 1.50
CA SER A 339 -26.10 -10.30 1.59
C SER A 339 -26.79 -10.73 2.90
N PRO A 340 -28.01 -11.31 2.86
CA PRO A 340 -28.73 -11.70 4.08
C PRO A 340 -28.00 -12.78 4.87
N GLU A 341 -27.31 -13.69 4.18
CA GLU A 341 -26.61 -14.83 4.79
C GLU A 341 -25.40 -14.40 5.66
N LYS A 342 -24.79 -13.26 5.31
CA LYS A 342 -23.58 -12.77 5.97
C LYS A 342 -23.82 -11.53 6.84
N THR A 343 -25.00 -10.90 6.70
CA THR A 343 -25.37 -9.71 7.46
C THR A 343 -26.07 -10.16 8.74
N ARG A 344 -25.50 -9.76 9.89
CA ARG A 344 -26.02 -10.20 11.19
C ARG A 344 -25.64 -9.24 12.33
N ILE A 345 -26.38 -9.36 13.44
CA ILE A 345 -26.10 -8.67 14.69
C ILE A 345 -25.37 -9.63 15.65
N VAL A 346 -24.20 -9.24 16.12
CA VAL A 346 -23.37 -10.04 17.05
C VAL A 346 -23.25 -9.33 18.39
N ASN A 347 -23.67 -9.99 19.47
CA ASN A 347 -23.33 -9.55 20.81
C ASN A 347 -21.92 -10.07 21.16
N VAL A 348 -20.92 -9.19 21.13
CA VAL A 348 -19.50 -9.55 21.32
C VAL A 348 -19.15 -9.94 22.76
N ARG A 349 -20.06 -9.81 23.73
CA ARG A 349 -19.93 -10.40 25.07
C ARG A 349 -20.21 -11.91 25.05
N LYS A 350 -21.06 -12.38 24.10
CA LYS A 350 -21.46 -13.78 23.99
C LYS A 350 -20.70 -14.52 22.89
N ARG A 351 -20.54 -13.93 21.71
CA ARG A 351 -19.93 -14.54 20.52
C ARG A 351 -18.81 -13.68 19.96
N TYR A 352 -17.93 -14.26 19.17
CA TYR A 352 -16.91 -13.53 18.42
C TYR A 352 -17.53 -12.81 17.21
N SER A 353 -17.13 -11.57 16.98
CA SER A 353 -17.31 -10.86 15.73
C SER A 353 -16.02 -10.96 14.91
N GLU A 354 -16.13 -11.22 13.62
CA GLU A 354 -14.98 -11.30 12.71
C GLU A 354 -14.86 -10.00 11.92
N PHE A 355 -13.66 -9.41 11.91
CA PHE A 355 -13.35 -8.21 11.15
C PHE A 355 -11.90 -8.21 10.69
N LEU A 356 -11.65 -8.04 9.38
CA LEU A 356 -10.30 -7.92 8.77
C LEU A 356 -9.35 -9.07 9.15
N GLY A 357 -9.85 -10.29 9.28
CA GLY A 357 -9.06 -11.46 9.65
C GLY A 357 -8.85 -11.67 11.15
N PHE A 358 -9.44 -10.81 11.98
CA PHE A 358 -9.44 -10.94 13.44
C PHE A 358 -10.83 -11.38 13.93
N LYS A 359 -10.88 -12.30 14.91
CA LYS A 359 -12.07 -12.58 15.70
C LYS A 359 -11.95 -11.90 17.06
N ILE A 360 -12.97 -11.10 17.41
CA ILE A 360 -12.96 -10.15 18.51
C ILE A 360 -14.10 -10.47 19.47
N LYS A 361 -13.80 -10.54 20.75
CA LYS A 361 -14.77 -10.75 21.83
C LYS A 361 -14.42 -9.89 23.04
N VAL A 362 -15.43 -9.51 23.83
CA VAL A 362 -15.28 -8.67 24.99
C VAL A 362 -15.51 -9.50 26.25
N TYR A 363 -14.63 -9.35 27.22
CA TYR A 363 -14.72 -10.01 28.53
C TYR A 363 -14.78 -8.96 29.65
N ARG A 364 -15.55 -9.27 30.70
CA ARG A 364 -15.56 -8.45 31.89
C ARG A 364 -14.36 -8.82 32.77
N LYS A 365 -13.60 -7.81 33.24
CA LYS A 365 -12.49 -7.97 34.19
C LYS A 365 -12.68 -6.95 35.31
N GLY A 366 -13.27 -7.40 36.42
CA GLY A 366 -13.75 -6.51 37.47
C GLY A 366 -14.85 -5.60 36.92
N GLU A 367 -14.71 -4.30 37.10
CA GLU A 367 -15.65 -3.28 36.56
C GLU A 367 -15.39 -2.87 35.11
N LYS A 368 -14.28 -3.31 34.53
CA LYS A 368 -13.87 -2.92 33.18
C LYS A 368 -14.17 -4.02 32.16
N TYR A 369 -14.35 -3.60 30.92
CA TYR A 369 -14.40 -4.51 29.78
C TYR A 369 -13.06 -4.53 29.05
N VAL A 370 -12.62 -5.73 28.67
CA VAL A 370 -11.34 -5.97 27.98
C VAL A 370 -11.62 -6.71 26.69
N VAL A 371 -11.07 -6.21 25.60
CA VAL A 371 -11.11 -6.89 24.30
C VAL A 371 -10.08 -8.00 24.28
N LYS A 372 -10.50 -9.21 23.91
CA LYS A 372 -9.63 -10.31 23.49
C LYS A 372 -9.84 -10.60 22.03
N SER A 373 -8.76 -10.72 21.30
CA SER A 373 -8.80 -11.00 19.87
C SER A 373 -7.78 -12.06 19.48
N HIS A 374 -8.16 -12.85 18.50
CA HIS A 374 -7.39 -13.93 17.89
C HIS A 374 -7.36 -13.73 16.36
N ILE A 375 -6.54 -14.51 15.68
CA ILE A 375 -6.67 -14.71 14.23
C ILE A 375 -7.98 -15.46 13.97
N CYS A 376 -8.74 -15.09 12.93
CA CYS A 376 -9.92 -15.85 12.50
C CYS A 376 -9.55 -17.30 12.19
N ASP A 377 -10.37 -18.26 12.60
CA ASP A 377 -10.06 -19.68 12.50
C ASP A 377 -9.77 -20.11 11.05
N LYS A 378 -10.60 -19.67 10.10
CA LYS A 378 -10.41 -19.93 8.67
C LYS A 378 -9.07 -19.39 8.13
N LYS A 379 -8.67 -18.19 8.59
CA LYS A 379 -7.40 -17.58 8.18
C LYS A 379 -6.21 -18.32 8.80
N LEU A 380 -6.30 -18.63 10.09
CA LEU A 380 -5.25 -19.38 10.79
C LEU A 380 -5.02 -20.75 10.15
N GLN A 381 -6.09 -21.46 9.80
CA GLN A 381 -6.02 -22.74 9.10
C GLN A 381 -5.37 -22.62 7.72
N LEU A 382 -5.73 -21.58 6.95
CA LEU A 382 -5.14 -21.32 5.64
C LEU A 382 -3.62 -21.08 5.73
N GLU A 383 -3.19 -20.24 6.68
CA GLU A 383 -1.77 -19.96 6.89
C GLU A 383 -1.02 -21.19 7.44
N GLU A 384 -1.67 -22.00 8.29
CA GLU A 384 -1.12 -23.28 8.76
C GLU A 384 -0.85 -24.24 7.59
N VAL A 385 -1.80 -24.40 6.67
CA VAL A 385 -1.64 -25.25 5.47
C VAL A 385 -0.47 -24.76 4.61
N LYS A 386 -0.41 -23.46 4.30
CA LYS A 386 0.68 -22.90 3.49
C LYS A 386 2.06 -23.11 4.14
N LEU A 387 2.16 -22.87 5.44
CA LEU A 387 3.41 -23.07 6.19
C LEU A 387 3.82 -24.55 6.26
N LEU A 388 2.84 -25.48 6.36
CA LEU A 388 3.11 -26.91 6.31
C LEU A 388 3.64 -27.33 4.93
N GLU A 389 3.07 -26.83 3.85
CA GLU A 389 3.57 -27.08 2.49
C GLU A 389 4.99 -26.53 2.31
N GLN A 390 5.25 -25.32 2.79
CA GLN A 390 6.57 -24.73 2.72
C GLN A 390 7.60 -25.48 3.60
N ALA A 391 7.20 -25.97 4.76
CA ALA A 391 8.05 -26.81 5.60
C ALA A 391 8.44 -28.14 4.91
N LYS A 392 7.53 -28.74 4.16
CA LYS A 392 7.84 -29.91 3.33
C LYS A 392 8.86 -29.58 2.22
N ARG A 393 8.75 -28.38 1.61
CA ARG A 393 9.72 -27.93 0.59
C ARG A 393 11.11 -27.64 1.16
N ILE A 394 11.22 -27.22 2.42
CA ILE A 394 12.52 -27.12 3.09
C ILE A 394 13.21 -28.49 3.12
N ALA A 395 12.50 -29.57 3.41
CA ALA A 395 13.07 -30.92 3.43
C ALA A 395 13.36 -31.46 2.02
N LYS A 396 12.50 -31.14 1.03
CA LYS A 396 12.65 -31.51 -0.37
C LYS A 396 12.40 -30.31 -1.26
N PRO A 397 13.46 -29.52 -1.56
CA PRO A 397 13.35 -28.31 -2.38
C PRO A 397 12.76 -28.59 -3.76
N ALA A 398 12.06 -27.58 -4.32
CA ALA A 398 11.60 -27.64 -5.69
C ALA A 398 12.79 -27.59 -6.68
N GLU A 399 12.58 -28.10 -7.90
CA GLU A 399 13.60 -28.08 -8.95
C GLU A 399 14.12 -26.65 -9.19
N GLY A 400 15.45 -26.51 -9.26
CA GLY A 400 16.14 -25.22 -9.43
C GLY A 400 16.21 -24.33 -8.16
N ARG A 401 15.82 -24.85 -6.99
CA ARG A 401 15.92 -24.13 -5.70
C ARG A 401 16.79 -24.86 -4.71
N THR A 402 17.45 -24.07 -3.85
CA THR A 402 18.22 -24.59 -2.74
C THR A 402 17.35 -24.67 -1.47
N GLN A 403 17.78 -25.47 -0.50
CA GLN A 403 17.17 -25.53 0.82
C GLN A 403 17.19 -24.15 1.54
N THR A 404 18.24 -23.38 1.31
CA THR A 404 18.38 -22.00 1.82
C THR A 404 17.32 -21.06 1.23
N ASP A 405 16.96 -21.21 -0.05
CA ASP A 405 15.89 -20.41 -0.69
C ASP A 405 14.53 -20.76 -0.10
N GLU A 406 14.25 -22.03 0.13
CA GLU A 406 12.98 -22.49 0.72
C GLU A 406 12.83 -22.06 2.19
N ILE A 407 13.93 -22.02 2.97
CA ILE A 407 13.94 -21.40 4.31
C ILE A 407 13.63 -19.91 4.20
N GLY A 408 14.20 -19.21 3.21
CA GLY A 408 13.92 -17.80 2.98
C GLY A 408 12.44 -17.51 2.78
N LEU A 409 11.79 -18.28 1.92
CA LEU A 409 10.35 -18.16 1.68
C LEU A 409 9.50 -18.46 2.93
N PHE A 410 9.90 -19.48 3.69
CA PHE A 410 9.25 -19.78 4.96
C PHE A 410 9.34 -18.62 5.94
N ASP A 411 10.52 -18.01 6.07
CA ASP A 411 10.76 -16.88 6.96
C ASP A 411 9.96 -15.64 6.55
N GLU A 412 9.84 -15.36 5.25
CA GLU A 412 8.98 -14.29 4.72
C GLU A 412 7.51 -14.51 5.09
N MET A 413 7.02 -15.75 4.98
CA MET A 413 5.65 -16.10 5.38
C MET A 413 5.44 -15.90 6.88
N VAL A 414 6.39 -16.34 7.72
CA VAL A 414 6.36 -16.14 9.19
C VAL A 414 6.34 -14.65 9.53
N LEU A 415 7.20 -13.85 8.90
CA LEU A 415 7.25 -12.39 9.07
C LEU A 415 5.92 -11.75 8.68
N GLY A 416 5.33 -12.17 7.56
CA GLY A 416 4.03 -11.68 7.10
C GLY A 416 2.94 -11.90 8.14
N ILE A 417 2.82 -13.12 8.66
CA ILE A 417 1.84 -13.47 9.71
C ILE A 417 2.09 -12.66 10.98
N GLN A 418 3.32 -12.65 11.48
CA GLN A 418 3.69 -11.97 12.71
C GLN A 418 3.46 -10.45 12.60
N ASN A 419 3.81 -9.82 11.48
CA ASN A 419 3.65 -8.38 11.28
C ASN A 419 2.17 -7.97 11.17
N TYR A 420 1.36 -8.75 10.44
CA TYR A 420 -0.06 -8.45 10.27
C TYR A 420 -0.86 -8.67 11.55
N TYR A 421 -0.67 -9.81 12.22
CA TYR A 421 -1.50 -10.22 13.34
C TYR A 421 -0.95 -9.86 14.74
N ARG A 422 0.22 -9.21 14.85
CA ARG A 422 0.81 -8.82 16.14
C ARG A 422 -0.08 -7.94 17.02
N ILE A 423 -1.10 -7.31 16.44
CA ILE A 423 -2.10 -6.51 17.16
C ILE A 423 -3.23 -7.34 17.77
N ALA A 424 -3.31 -8.64 17.49
CA ALA A 424 -4.23 -9.54 18.17
C ALA A 424 -3.75 -9.81 19.60
N THR A 425 -4.61 -9.60 20.58
CA THR A 425 -4.23 -9.72 22.01
C THR A 425 -3.77 -11.12 22.41
N CYS A 426 -4.23 -12.17 21.71
CA CYS A 426 -3.92 -13.57 21.95
C CYS A 426 -3.04 -14.19 20.86
N ILE A 427 -2.31 -13.40 20.09
CA ILE A 427 -1.49 -13.87 18.94
C ILE A 427 -0.51 -14.98 19.31
N SER A 428 0.13 -14.90 20.49
CA SER A 428 1.10 -15.90 20.93
C SER A 428 0.47 -17.28 21.14
N LEU A 429 -0.80 -17.36 21.54
CA LEU A 429 -1.53 -18.62 21.69
C LEU A 429 -1.82 -19.25 20.32
N ASP A 430 -2.29 -18.43 19.37
CA ASP A 430 -2.61 -18.87 18.01
C ASP A 430 -1.35 -19.37 17.29
N CYS A 431 -0.27 -18.61 17.34
CA CYS A 431 1.00 -18.97 16.72
C CYS A 431 1.68 -20.18 17.38
N ARG A 432 1.51 -20.39 18.70
CA ARG A 432 2.08 -21.55 19.40
C ARG A 432 1.47 -22.86 18.92
N ARG A 433 0.15 -22.88 18.66
CA ARG A 433 -0.54 -24.06 18.13
C ARG A 433 0.00 -24.44 16.76
N VAL A 434 0.15 -23.46 15.86
CA VAL A 434 0.66 -23.65 14.49
C VAL A 434 2.13 -24.07 14.51
N HIS A 435 2.96 -23.39 15.30
CA HIS A 435 4.40 -23.68 15.44
C HIS A 435 4.67 -25.14 15.80
N ARG A 436 3.94 -25.68 16.79
CA ARG A 436 4.12 -27.07 17.24
C ARG A 436 3.93 -28.06 16.10
N LYS A 437 2.84 -27.94 15.33
CA LYS A 437 2.55 -28.82 14.19
C LYS A 437 3.63 -28.73 13.09
N ILE A 438 4.03 -27.51 12.75
CA ILE A 438 4.99 -27.28 11.67
C ILE A 438 6.36 -27.84 12.03
N MET A 439 6.83 -27.59 13.27
CA MET A 439 8.13 -28.11 13.70
C MET A 439 8.16 -29.64 13.75
N THR A 440 7.06 -30.29 14.16
CA THR A 440 6.96 -31.76 14.10
C THR A 440 7.08 -32.28 12.68
N VAL A 441 6.33 -31.69 11.72
CA VAL A 441 6.38 -32.10 10.31
C VAL A 441 7.77 -31.87 9.71
N LEU A 442 8.36 -30.69 9.97
CA LEU A 442 9.68 -30.34 9.47
C LEU A 442 10.76 -31.29 10.01
N THR A 443 10.75 -31.60 11.32
CA THR A 443 11.69 -32.54 11.94
C THR A 443 11.61 -33.91 11.29
N ASN A 444 10.39 -34.45 11.12
CA ASN A 444 10.20 -35.79 10.55
C ASN A 444 10.63 -35.82 9.09
N ARG A 445 10.24 -34.81 8.30
CA ARG A 445 10.56 -34.74 6.87
C ARG A 445 12.06 -34.56 6.61
N LEU A 446 12.75 -33.75 7.39
CA LEU A 446 14.21 -33.63 7.26
C LEU A 446 14.93 -34.96 7.46
N LYS A 447 14.51 -35.75 8.44
CA LYS A 447 15.09 -37.10 8.68
C LYS A 447 14.86 -38.03 7.49
N THR A 448 13.63 -38.05 6.92
CA THR A 448 13.25 -39.03 5.90
C THR A 448 13.69 -38.62 4.48
N GLU A 449 13.70 -37.34 4.15
CA GLU A 449 13.95 -36.85 2.77
C GLU A 449 15.41 -36.43 2.53
N SER A 450 16.09 -35.85 3.53
CA SER A 450 17.44 -35.29 3.35
C SER A 450 18.48 -35.82 4.35
N GLY A 451 18.09 -36.66 5.30
CA GLY A 451 18.99 -37.08 6.38
C GLY A 451 19.37 -35.95 7.35
N GLY A 452 18.76 -34.78 7.19
CA GLY A 452 19.05 -33.57 7.95
C GLY A 452 18.41 -33.57 9.35
N GLN A 453 18.93 -32.72 10.22
CA GLN A 453 18.41 -32.52 11.57
C GLN A 453 18.19 -31.04 11.86
N LEU A 454 17.19 -30.76 12.72
CA LEU A 454 17.01 -29.43 13.28
C LEU A 454 17.90 -29.26 14.52
N ILE A 455 18.81 -28.30 14.45
CA ILE A 455 19.78 -27.99 15.53
C ILE A 455 19.46 -26.60 16.11
N ARG A 456 19.92 -26.35 17.35
CA ARG A 456 19.71 -25.08 18.04
C ARG A 456 20.77 -24.03 17.70
N GLU A 457 21.97 -24.48 17.47
CA GLU A 457 23.14 -23.67 17.14
C GLU A 457 23.64 -24.10 15.77
N GLY A 458 23.96 -23.18 14.89
CA GLY A 458 24.39 -23.58 13.53
C GLY A 458 24.58 -22.47 12.53
N GLY A 459 24.40 -21.22 12.90
CA GLY A 459 24.56 -20.10 11.97
C GLY A 459 24.66 -18.74 12.65
N VAL A 460 24.99 -17.74 11.83
CA VAL A 460 25.12 -16.35 12.29
C VAL A 460 23.89 -15.56 11.89
N MET A 461 23.19 -15.02 12.88
CA MET A 461 22.06 -14.10 12.64
C MET A 461 22.57 -12.70 12.23
N THR A 462 21.88 -12.08 11.30
CA THR A 462 22.05 -10.66 10.98
C THR A 462 21.64 -9.78 12.17
N GLU A 463 22.06 -8.51 12.20
CA GLU A 463 21.70 -7.59 13.29
C GLU A 463 20.18 -7.44 13.45
N SER A 464 19.42 -7.37 12.36
CA SER A 464 17.96 -7.30 12.42
C SER A 464 17.29 -8.58 12.94
N GLU A 465 17.88 -9.74 12.66
CA GLU A 465 17.43 -11.03 13.20
C GLU A 465 17.77 -11.16 14.69
N LYS A 466 18.96 -10.74 15.12
CA LYS A 466 19.35 -10.68 16.53
C LYS A 466 18.43 -9.78 17.33
N GLU A 467 18.11 -8.57 16.79
CA GLU A 467 17.20 -7.65 17.46
C GLU A 467 15.80 -8.25 17.63
N ARG A 468 15.29 -8.99 16.62
CA ARG A 468 13.95 -9.55 16.63
C ARG A 468 13.87 -10.88 17.38
N TYR A 469 14.80 -11.78 17.13
CA TYR A 469 14.75 -13.18 17.57
C TYR A 469 15.88 -13.60 18.52
N GLY A 470 16.89 -12.77 18.75
CA GLY A 470 18.07 -13.14 19.55
C GLY A 470 17.77 -13.60 20.99
N LYS A 471 16.60 -13.22 21.54
CA LYS A 471 16.14 -13.70 22.84
C LYS A 471 15.28 -14.98 22.76
N SER A 472 15.12 -15.56 21.58
CA SER A 472 14.26 -16.72 21.35
C SER A 472 15.03 -18.04 21.50
N LYS A 473 14.61 -18.87 22.42
CA LYS A 473 15.08 -20.27 22.54
C LYS A 473 14.46 -21.21 21.47
N MET A 474 13.59 -20.68 20.59
CA MET A 474 12.85 -21.44 19.59
C MET A 474 13.48 -21.40 18.20
N ILE A 475 14.52 -20.60 17.97
CA ILE A 475 15.26 -20.59 16.71
C ILE A 475 15.84 -21.97 16.46
N ARG A 476 15.82 -22.39 15.21
CA ARG A 476 16.38 -23.65 14.72
C ARG A 476 17.14 -23.37 13.42
N TYR A 477 18.09 -24.25 13.13
CA TYR A 477 18.83 -24.32 11.88
C TYR A 477 18.71 -25.73 11.32
N VAL A 478 18.81 -25.87 10.03
CA VAL A 478 19.04 -27.19 9.42
C VAL A 478 20.53 -27.46 9.46
N SER A 479 20.93 -28.69 9.82
CA SER A 479 22.35 -29.09 9.85
C SER A 479 23.04 -28.76 8.52
N GLY A 480 24.19 -28.09 8.58
CA GLY A 480 24.94 -27.63 7.39
C GLY A 480 24.44 -26.34 6.73
N ILE A 481 23.39 -25.69 7.25
CA ILE A 481 22.86 -24.45 6.70
C ILE A 481 22.98 -23.31 7.72
N ASN A 482 23.64 -22.23 7.32
CA ASN A 482 23.87 -21.06 8.19
C ASN A 482 22.66 -20.13 8.37
N ARG A 483 21.52 -20.39 7.69
CA ARG A 483 20.32 -19.55 7.75
C ARG A 483 19.40 -20.00 8.87
N PRO A 484 18.94 -19.10 9.78
CA PRO A 484 17.99 -19.44 10.83
C PRO A 484 16.59 -19.68 10.26
N ILE A 485 15.83 -20.59 10.86
CA ILE A 485 14.40 -20.75 10.64
C ILE A 485 13.66 -19.93 11.69
N TYR A 486 12.82 -19.00 11.27
CA TYR A 486 12.13 -18.08 12.17
C TYR A 486 11.05 -18.78 13.00
N PRO A 487 11.06 -18.56 14.32
CA PRO A 487 10.12 -19.19 15.22
C PRO A 487 8.74 -18.54 15.13
N ILE A 488 7.76 -19.23 14.55
CA ILE A 488 6.38 -18.72 14.36
C ILE A 488 5.78 -18.28 15.70
N ALA A 489 6.02 -19.03 16.78
CA ALA A 489 5.47 -18.76 18.11
C ALA A 489 6.14 -17.59 18.84
N PHE A 490 7.30 -17.14 18.38
CA PHE A 490 7.99 -16.02 19.03
C PHE A 490 7.49 -14.68 18.48
N VAL A 491 6.27 -14.33 18.87
CA VAL A 491 5.63 -13.07 18.51
C VAL A 491 5.13 -12.38 19.78
N LYS A 492 5.45 -11.08 19.92
CA LYS A 492 4.96 -10.23 21.00
C LYS A 492 3.74 -9.44 20.52
N TYR A 493 2.70 -9.44 21.36
CA TYR A 493 1.57 -8.52 21.17
C TYR A 493 2.06 -7.08 21.16
N LYS A 494 1.56 -6.31 20.19
CA LYS A 494 1.77 -4.86 20.11
C LYS A 494 0.39 -4.20 20.11
N PRO A 495 0.12 -3.26 21.05
CA PRO A 495 -1.14 -2.53 21.04
C PRO A 495 -1.38 -1.86 19.69
N ALA A 496 -2.58 -2.01 19.16
CA ALA A 496 -2.96 -1.37 17.91
C ALA A 496 -2.96 0.16 18.07
N ILE A 497 -2.30 0.85 17.16
CA ILE A 497 -2.15 2.30 17.18
C ILE A 497 -3.31 2.93 16.42
N GLY A 498 -4.00 3.91 17.04
CA GLY A 498 -4.99 4.74 16.37
C GLY A 498 -4.33 5.79 15.47
N ILE A 499 -5.05 6.23 14.45
CA ILE A 499 -4.61 7.35 13.63
C ILE A 499 -5.19 8.66 14.17
N SER A 500 -4.35 9.70 14.22
CA SER A 500 -4.81 11.08 14.44
C SER A 500 -5.26 11.68 13.10
N SER A 501 -6.36 12.42 13.10
CA SER A 501 -6.82 13.20 11.94
C SER A 501 -5.80 14.26 11.48
N ALA A 502 -4.87 14.62 12.37
CA ALA A 502 -3.76 15.53 12.05
C ALA A 502 -2.64 14.90 11.23
N VAL A 503 -2.63 13.55 11.06
CA VAL A 503 -1.68 12.85 10.20
C VAL A 503 -2.25 12.79 8.79
N CYS A 504 -1.77 13.70 7.92
CA CYS A 504 -2.24 13.84 6.54
C CYS A 504 -1.04 14.04 5.62
N CYS A 505 -0.97 13.30 4.52
CA CYS A 505 0.09 13.42 3.54
C CYS A 505 -0.01 14.68 2.67
N TYR A 506 -1.17 15.30 2.64
CA TYR A 506 -1.48 16.48 1.84
C TYR A 506 -1.46 17.78 2.65
N SER A 507 -0.81 17.78 3.82
CA SER A 507 -0.54 19.00 4.57
C SER A 507 0.88 19.01 5.12
N PRO A 508 1.60 20.15 5.09
CA PRO A 508 2.97 20.24 5.60
C PRO A 508 3.11 19.79 7.06
N SER A 509 2.16 20.22 7.92
CA SER A 509 2.13 19.83 9.34
C SER A 509 1.86 18.34 9.55
N GLY A 510 1.02 17.73 8.70
CA GLY A 510 0.75 16.29 8.72
C GLY A 510 1.95 15.48 8.25
N ARG A 511 2.62 15.89 7.18
CA ARG A 511 3.85 15.25 6.69
C ARG A 511 4.97 15.30 7.70
N LYS A 512 5.17 16.43 8.39
CA LYS A 512 6.17 16.54 9.46
C LYS A 512 5.97 15.48 10.56
N LYS A 513 4.73 15.11 10.86
CA LYS A 513 4.42 14.03 11.82
C LYS A 513 4.75 12.63 11.28
N ILE A 514 4.81 12.47 9.96
CA ILE A 514 5.13 11.21 9.29
C ILE A 514 6.63 11.09 9.05
N HIS A 515 7.32 12.21 8.79
CA HIS A 515 8.70 12.30 8.32
C HIS A 515 9.66 13.00 9.28
N GLU A 516 9.51 12.86 10.58
CA GLU A 516 10.31 13.59 11.59
C GLU A 516 11.85 13.54 11.38
N ASN A 517 12.39 12.67 10.51
CA ASN A 517 13.83 12.44 10.37
C ASN A 517 14.35 12.31 8.93
N LEU A 518 13.70 12.92 7.93
CA LEU A 518 14.12 12.77 6.53
C LEU A 518 14.45 14.13 5.91
N GLU A 519 15.70 14.57 6.10
CA GLU A 519 16.28 15.66 5.32
C GLU A 519 16.68 15.14 3.92
N LEU A 520 16.03 15.67 2.89
CA LEU A 520 16.34 15.40 1.49
C LEU A 520 16.61 16.74 0.79
N ASN A 521 17.68 16.78 0.01
CA ASN A 521 17.97 17.94 -0.83
C ASN A 521 17.04 18.02 -2.04
N MET A 522 15.85 18.58 -1.84
CA MET A 522 14.81 18.69 -2.88
C MET A 522 15.24 19.53 -4.08
N ALA A 523 16.15 20.48 -3.90
CA ALA A 523 16.70 21.27 -5.00
C ALA A 523 17.45 20.38 -5.99
N LEU A 524 18.21 19.43 -5.50
CA LEU A 524 18.96 18.47 -6.31
C LEU A 524 18.03 17.53 -7.10
N PHE A 525 16.96 17.05 -6.48
CA PHE A 525 15.92 16.24 -7.18
C PHE A 525 15.26 17.01 -8.30
N THR A 526 14.87 18.27 -8.02
CA THR A 526 14.23 19.14 -9.01
C THR A 526 15.15 19.43 -10.20
N ALA A 527 16.41 19.69 -9.94
CA ALA A 527 17.38 19.95 -10.98
C ALA A 527 17.67 18.72 -11.84
N LEU A 528 17.92 17.55 -11.22
CA LEU A 528 18.11 16.29 -11.94
C LEU A 528 16.91 15.92 -12.81
N ARG A 529 15.68 16.18 -12.34
CA ARG A 529 14.48 15.94 -13.15
C ARG A 529 14.45 16.81 -14.40
N LYS A 530 14.84 18.09 -14.29
CA LYS A 530 14.83 19.05 -15.40
C LYS A 530 15.98 18.85 -16.38
N THR A 531 17.10 18.29 -15.95
CA THR A 531 18.33 18.09 -16.73
C THR A 531 18.46 16.66 -17.26
N LEU A 532 17.37 16.07 -17.75
CA LEU A 532 17.45 14.75 -18.36
C LEU A 532 18.18 14.86 -19.72
N PRO A 533 19.29 14.10 -19.93
CA PRO A 533 19.94 14.04 -21.22
C PRO A 533 19.01 13.43 -22.29
N ASP A 534 19.07 13.96 -23.51
CA ASP A 534 18.29 13.44 -24.63
C ASP A 534 18.66 11.99 -24.99
N GLY A 535 17.70 11.24 -25.53
CA GLY A 535 17.93 9.88 -26.01
C GLY A 535 17.93 8.79 -24.94
N HIS A 536 17.74 9.15 -23.65
CA HIS A 536 17.61 8.16 -22.58
C HIS A 536 16.18 7.66 -22.40
N SER A 537 16.05 6.41 -21.94
CA SER A 537 14.77 5.76 -21.73
C SER A 537 14.02 6.32 -20.50
N MET A 538 12.70 6.08 -20.46
CA MET A 538 11.86 6.38 -19.29
C MET A 538 12.34 5.65 -18.04
N GLU A 539 12.84 4.42 -18.22
CA GLU A 539 13.45 3.61 -17.13
C GLU A 539 14.70 4.31 -16.56
N TYR A 540 15.56 4.85 -17.41
CA TYR A 540 16.75 5.59 -16.98
C TYR A 540 16.36 6.85 -16.18
N ALA A 541 15.40 7.61 -16.70
CA ALA A 541 14.91 8.83 -16.04
C ALA A 541 14.39 8.57 -14.63
N ASP A 542 13.59 7.52 -14.46
CA ASP A 542 13.07 7.07 -13.16
C ASP A 542 14.18 6.54 -12.25
N CYS A 543 15.11 5.74 -12.79
CA CYS A 543 16.21 5.17 -12.01
C CYS A 543 17.16 6.23 -11.43
N ARG A 544 17.42 7.33 -12.14
CA ARG A 544 18.25 8.44 -11.63
C ARG A 544 17.71 9.00 -10.31
N LEU A 545 16.41 9.31 -10.25
CA LEU A 545 15.77 9.84 -9.04
C LEU A 545 15.72 8.79 -7.92
N SER A 546 15.45 7.54 -8.29
CA SER A 546 15.42 6.44 -7.34
C SER A 546 16.78 6.16 -6.70
N LEU A 547 17.85 6.20 -7.50
CA LEU A 547 19.23 6.03 -7.02
C LEU A 547 19.66 7.19 -6.13
N LEU A 548 19.30 8.44 -6.50
CA LEU A 548 19.60 9.60 -5.67
C LEU A 548 19.00 9.46 -4.27
N SER A 549 17.77 8.99 -4.19
CA SER A 549 17.11 8.70 -2.91
C SER A 549 17.78 7.55 -2.17
N ALA A 550 18.05 6.43 -2.84
CA ALA A 550 18.66 5.25 -2.23
C ALA A 550 20.08 5.52 -1.71
N GLN A 551 20.84 6.32 -2.45
CA GLN A 551 22.19 6.74 -2.08
C GLN A 551 22.20 7.92 -1.10
N LYS A 552 21.01 8.41 -0.64
CA LYS A 552 20.87 9.56 0.28
C LYS A 552 21.60 10.81 -0.20
N CYS A 553 21.49 11.12 -1.49
CA CYS A 553 22.21 12.22 -2.16
C CYS A 553 23.75 12.12 -2.07
N LYS A 554 24.31 10.91 -1.97
CA LYS A 554 25.76 10.67 -1.83
C LYS A 554 26.35 9.93 -3.02
N CYS A 555 27.60 10.25 -3.33
CA CYS A 555 28.41 9.58 -4.35
C CYS A 555 28.66 8.11 -3.97
N ALA A 556 28.40 7.18 -4.89
CA ALA A 556 28.64 5.74 -4.65
C ALA A 556 30.12 5.40 -4.43
N ILE A 557 31.04 6.18 -5.02
CA ILE A 557 32.51 5.97 -4.93
C ILE A 557 33.04 6.58 -3.64
N SER A 558 32.88 7.89 -3.44
CA SER A 558 33.47 8.61 -2.31
C SER A 558 32.62 8.64 -1.04
N GLY A 559 31.29 8.50 -1.16
CA GLY A 559 30.38 8.68 -0.04
C GLY A 559 30.07 10.15 0.30
N GLU A 560 30.67 11.11 -0.41
CA GLU A 560 30.42 12.54 -0.24
C GLU A 560 29.05 12.94 -0.78
N GLU A 561 28.48 13.98 -0.21
CA GLU A 561 27.19 14.51 -0.66
C GLU A 561 27.33 15.27 -1.98
N PHE A 562 26.32 15.12 -2.86
CA PHE A 562 26.24 15.94 -4.06
C PHE A 562 25.77 17.35 -3.70
N ILE A 563 26.52 18.36 -4.12
CA ILE A 563 26.20 19.78 -3.86
C ILE A 563 25.47 20.37 -5.06
N LYS A 564 25.96 20.11 -6.28
CA LYS A 564 25.42 20.64 -7.52
C LYS A 564 24.88 19.54 -8.42
N PRO A 565 23.83 19.81 -9.20
CA PRO A 565 23.27 18.83 -10.14
C PRO A 565 24.28 18.36 -11.19
N ASP A 566 25.15 19.26 -11.65
CA ASP A 566 26.19 18.97 -12.65
C ASP A 566 27.25 18.01 -12.15
N ASP A 567 27.38 17.87 -10.84
CA ASP A 567 28.29 16.92 -10.21
C ASP A 567 27.80 15.47 -10.32
N VAL A 568 26.51 15.27 -10.57
CA VAL A 568 25.89 13.94 -10.56
C VAL A 568 25.97 13.30 -11.93
N VAL A 569 26.69 12.18 -12.02
CA VAL A 569 26.70 11.33 -13.21
C VAL A 569 25.97 10.03 -12.91
N CYS A 570 24.98 9.70 -13.75
CA CYS A 570 24.35 8.39 -13.74
C CYS A 570 25.06 7.50 -14.76
N TYR A 571 25.72 6.47 -14.26
CA TYR A 571 26.62 5.61 -15.03
C TYR A 571 26.10 4.19 -15.13
N MET A 572 26.27 3.57 -16.30
CA MET A 572 25.97 2.16 -16.53
C MET A 572 27.21 1.32 -16.18
N LYS A 573 27.07 0.39 -15.23
CA LYS A 573 28.14 -0.53 -14.82
C LYS A 573 28.58 -1.42 -16.00
N VAL A 574 27.63 -2.00 -16.71
CA VAL A 574 27.84 -2.73 -17.95
C VAL A 574 27.31 -1.85 -19.09
N PRO A 575 28.16 -1.37 -20.00
CA PRO A 575 27.78 -0.53 -21.14
C PRO A 575 26.80 -1.22 -22.11
N LYS A 576 26.08 -0.43 -22.92
CA LYS A 576 25.13 -0.96 -23.93
C LYS A 576 25.83 -1.87 -24.95
N GLU A 577 27.03 -1.54 -25.35
CA GLU A 577 27.86 -2.29 -26.30
C GLU A 577 28.22 -3.70 -25.77
N LEU A 578 28.22 -3.88 -24.46
CA LEU A 578 28.46 -5.16 -23.78
C LEU A 578 27.16 -5.86 -23.34
N GLY A 579 26.01 -5.43 -23.88
CA GLY A 579 24.70 -6.00 -23.57
C GLY A 579 24.07 -5.46 -22.28
N GLY A 580 24.55 -4.35 -21.74
CA GLY A 580 23.96 -3.68 -20.58
C GLY A 580 22.67 -2.94 -20.95
N TYR A 581 21.72 -2.89 -20.00
CA TYR A 581 20.44 -2.17 -20.13
C TYR A 581 20.34 -1.05 -19.10
N GLU A 582 19.54 -0.02 -19.41
CA GLU A 582 19.23 1.11 -18.51
C GLU A 582 18.28 0.68 -17.39
N GLN A 583 18.73 -0.22 -16.51
CA GLN A 583 17.96 -0.75 -15.39
C GLN A 583 18.59 -0.39 -14.05
N TYR A 584 17.78 -0.29 -13.00
CA TYR A 584 18.21 0.12 -11.66
C TYR A 584 19.46 -0.62 -11.15
N LYS A 585 19.55 -1.94 -11.35
CA LYS A 585 20.69 -2.76 -10.92
C LYS A 585 21.98 -2.44 -11.68
N ASN A 586 21.87 -1.98 -12.93
CA ASN A 586 23.01 -1.66 -13.81
C ASN A 586 23.43 -0.18 -13.73
N LEU A 587 22.71 0.65 -13.01
CA LEU A 587 22.96 2.08 -12.87
C LEU A 587 23.49 2.41 -11.47
N LEU A 588 24.30 3.47 -11.37
CA LEU A 588 24.70 4.08 -10.11
C LEU A 588 25.00 5.56 -10.31
N LEU A 589 24.96 6.34 -9.21
CA LEU A 589 25.30 7.76 -9.22
C LEU A 589 26.65 7.99 -8.54
N PHE A 590 27.51 8.75 -9.21
CA PHE A 590 28.76 9.18 -8.64
C PHE A 590 29.12 10.60 -9.10
N HIS A 591 30.14 11.18 -8.45
CA HIS A 591 30.60 12.55 -8.72
C HIS A 591 31.34 12.61 -10.06
N ARG A 592 31.00 13.58 -10.92
CA ARG A 592 31.55 13.76 -12.29
C ARG A 592 33.06 13.67 -12.36
N ARG A 593 33.77 14.12 -11.33
CA ARG A 593 35.25 14.07 -11.25
C ARG A 593 35.82 12.65 -11.38
N TYR A 594 35.06 11.59 -11.07
CA TYR A 594 35.51 10.20 -11.20
C TYR A 594 35.24 9.61 -12.59
N LEU A 595 34.51 10.30 -13.47
CA LEU A 595 34.18 9.80 -14.82
C LEU A 595 35.43 9.47 -15.65
N PRO A 596 36.51 10.30 -15.68
CA PRO A 596 37.73 9.97 -16.44
C PRO A 596 38.40 8.68 -15.96
N LEU A 597 38.29 8.32 -14.67
CA LEU A 597 38.84 7.07 -14.13
C LEU A 597 38.07 5.82 -14.57
N LEU A 598 36.80 5.98 -14.96
CA LEU A 598 35.95 4.86 -15.36
C LEU A 598 35.93 4.61 -16.86
N VAL A 599 36.21 5.62 -17.68
CA VAL A 599 36.10 5.52 -19.15
C VAL A 599 37.44 5.53 -19.88
N SER A 600 38.51 6.12 -19.30
CA SER A 600 39.81 6.21 -19.98
C SER A 600 40.50 4.86 -20.07
N LYS A 601 41.24 4.68 -21.19
CA LYS A 601 42.17 3.56 -21.45
C LYS A 601 43.63 3.97 -21.31
N ASP A 602 43.91 5.27 -21.18
CA ASP A 602 45.27 5.83 -21.08
C ASP A 602 45.79 5.69 -19.64
N GLU A 603 46.80 4.87 -19.45
CA GLU A 603 47.41 4.61 -18.14
C GLU A 603 48.05 5.84 -17.51
N GLN A 604 48.66 6.72 -18.30
CA GLN A 604 49.32 7.92 -17.77
C GLN A 604 48.30 8.89 -17.23
N LEU A 605 47.20 9.09 -17.98
CA LEU A 605 46.05 9.92 -17.57
C LEU A 605 45.36 9.34 -16.31
N LEU A 606 45.22 8.02 -16.23
CA LEU A 606 44.63 7.33 -15.08
C LEU A 606 45.50 7.55 -13.82
N LYS A 607 46.79 7.35 -13.89
CA LYS A 607 47.74 7.56 -12.77
C LYS A 607 47.76 9.03 -12.33
N LYS A 608 47.73 9.97 -13.27
CA LYS A 608 47.64 11.41 -13.00
C LYS A 608 46.35 11.77 -12.27
N ASN A 609 45.21 11.30 -12.76
CA ASN A 609 43.89 11.58 -12.15
C ASN A 609 43.75 10.92 -10.78
N CYS A 610 44.24 9.70 -10.56
CA CYS A 610 44.25 9.06 -9.24
C CYS A 610 45.04 9.87 -8.20
N LYS A 611 46.20 10.40 -8.56
CA LYS A 611 47.01 11.27 -7.69
C LYS A 611 46.29 12.60 -7.43
N SER A 612 45.76 13.25 -8.46
CA SER A 612 45.08 14.54 -8.35
C SER A 612 43.83 14.47 -7.47
N LEU A 613 43.07 13.37 -7.52
CA LEU A 613 41.85 13.15 -6.74
C LEU A 613 42.12 12.51 -5.37
N ALA A 614 43.39 12.24 -5.02
CA ALA A 614 43.77 11.56 -3.77
C ALA A 614 42.92 10.30 -3.48
N VAL A 615 42.80 9.43 -4.50
CA VAL A 615 41.90 8.26 -4.43
C VAL A 615 42.37 7.28 -3.36
N THR A 616 41.52 6.96 -2.39
CA THR A 616 41.81 5.99 -1.33
C THR A 616 41.77 4.54 -1.85
N LYS A 617 42.40 3.59 -1.16
CA LYS A 617 42.36 2.16 -1.51
C LYS A 617 40.94 1.64 -1.68
N LYS A 618 40.01 2.03 -0.78
CA LYS A 618 38.58 1.63 -0.84
C LYS A 618 37.86 2.19 -2.07
N GLN A 619 38.17 3.42 -2.46
CA GLN A 619 37.64 4.03 -3.67
C GLN A 619 38.21 3.37 -4.93
N LEU A 620 39.51 3.08 -4.93
CA LEU A 620 40.19 2.39 -6.03
C LEU A 620 39.62 0.99 -6.27
N THR A 621 39.34 0.22 -5.22
CA THR A 621 38.68 -1.08 -5.34
C THR A 621 37.33 -0.94 -6.04
N LYS A 622 36.49 0.02 -5.62
CA LYS A 622 35.18 0.26 -6.26
C LYS A 622 35.32 0.70 -7.73
N ILE A 623 36.29 1.52 -8.05
CA ILE A 623 36.56 1.96 -9.43
C ILE A 623 36.98 0.75 -10.27
N ASN A 624 37.88 -0.11 -9.77
CA ASN A 624 38.30 -1.30 -10.46
C ASN A 624 37.18 -2.33 -10.66
N ASP A 625 36.29 -2.51 -9.69
CA ASP A 625 35.08 -3.33 -9.84
C ASP A 625 34.20 -2.82 -10.99
N LEU A 626 34.03 -1.51 -11.10
CA LEU A 626 33.26 -0.88 -12.17
C LEU A 626 33.95 -0.99 -13.53
N ARG A 627 35.25 -0.84 -13.58
CA ARG A 627 36.08 -1.03 -14.79
C ARG A 627 36.03 -2.48 -15.27
N ALA A 628 36.15 -3.44 -14.36
CA ALA A 628 36.02 -4.87 -14.66
C ALA A 628 34.65 -5.20 -15.26
N ALA A 629 33.56 -4.64 -14.71
CA ALA A 629 32.20 -4.79 -15.26
C ALA A 629 32.06 -4.21 -16.68
N ALA A 630 32.83 -3.17 -17.00
CA ALA A 630 32.95 -2.57 -18.34
C ALA A 630 34.02 -3.21 -19.22
N LYS A 631 34.64 -4.33 -18.81
CA LYS A 631 35.76 -5.01 -19.49
C LYS A 631 36.98 -4.10 -19.74
N LEU A 632 37.28 -3.18 -18.82
CA LEU A 632 38.46 -2.31 -18.83
C LEU A 632 39.50 -2.84 -17.84
N ALA A 633 40.78 -2.61 -18.13
CA ALA A 633 41.90 -2.97 -17.25
C ALA A 633 41.78 -2.24 -15.89
N ALA A 634 42.21 -2.89 -14.81
CA ALA A 634 42.31 -2.26 -13.49
C ALA A 634 43.37 -1.15 -13.48
N ILE A 635 43.24 -0.19 -12.54
CA ILE A 635 44.20 0.90 -12.32
C ILE A 635 45.15 0.51 -11.18
#